data_2068940772758c8bac3e9325352c31eb
#
_entry.id   2068940772758c8bac3e9325352c31eb
#
_cell.length_a   1.000
_cell.length_b   1.000
_cell.length_c   1.000
_cell.angle_alpha   90.00
_cell.angle_beta   90.00
_cell.angle_gamma   90.00
#
_symmetry.space_group_name_H-M   'P 1'
#
loop_
_entity.id
_entity.type
_entity.pdbx_description
1 polymer ?
#
loop_
_entity_poly.entity_id
_entity_poly.type
_entity_poly.pdbx_seq_one_letter_code
_entity_poly.pdbx_strand_id
1 'polypeptide(L)'
;MARPQVFDGTSGPGLPLSLASSPYCLPTQPCFPSVAAWTAFNDSLDGLLIRPEPLPCIEPECGQASWRIQQPGGVQFLNFETGAGLSPPTNDSITALSVEDAAELARGRTPAYVVEAESAEDVAKAVNFSREHKLRLRIKNTGHDYLGRSSDVGSFTIWTHHLKSIRYDPAFVPEGAPEGTEPHAAILAGAGNTVYDMNTAANEAGMIVTGGVSKTVGAAGGFVLGGGHGPLAPLHGLAADNVLEFTVVTANGTILRTSPFQHPSLFIALRGGGCSYAVVVETVFKAFAPPKGFVGIFGEFEVATNASKEEGDQAWRKLLGEWVELQPKLSAAGPFAGYTYVQRPQGTPFAYVLPSRHLELAKSLFMPFFESAAADPRINLTYRFVEEASWYKLWSGDFTAALESLDAVGINLLLGSRLIPKDVVEQRPADLAAFLAEAQSPSIVHLVAGGAVAQNPDFPSSVNPAWRSALLHIDLPLSWPTTAAPASIPPLTSYLTAHTLALGTIASSLGAPEASYSSESDYHEAAWQRVWYGEENYRELLEAKRVWDSEGVFTARRAVGSEFVGW
;
A
#
# COMPACT_ATOMS: atom_id res chain seq x y z
N MET A 1 -31.35 1.55 24.16
CA MET A 1 -30.93 0.35 23.41
C MET A 1 -31.59 0.41 22.03
N ALA A 2 -30.93 1.00 21.06
CA ALA A 2 -31.37 1.02 19.65
C ALA A 2 -30.52 -0.02 18.91
N ARG A 3 -31.18 -0.95 18.22
CA ARG A 3 -30.54 -1.99 17.40
C ARG A 3 -29.80 -1.30 16.24
N PRO A 4 -28.59 -1.74 15.86
CA PRO A 4 -27.96 -1.27 14.63
C PRO A 4 -28.79 -1.77 13.45
N GLN A 5 -29.13 -0.85 12.53
CA GLN A 5 -29.69 -1.23 11.24
C GLN A 5 -28.61 -1.98 10.46
N VAL A 6 -28.89 -3.23 10.15
CA VAL A 6 -28.14 -4.05 9.20
C VAL A 6 -28.42 -3.42 7.83
N PHE A 7 -27.41 -2.83 7.22
CA PHE A 7 -27.46 -2.44 5.81
C PHE A 7 -27.45 -3.71 4.97
N ASP A 8 -28.59 -4.00 4.35
CA ASP A 8 -28.77 -5.08 3.40
C ASP A 8 -27.89 -4.79 2.15
N GLY A 9 -26.91 -5.68 1.92
CA GLY A 9 -25.90 -5.56 0.88
C GLY A 9 -26.39 -5.89 -0.54
N THR A 10 -27.57 -5.43 -0.95
CA THR A 10 -28.06 -5.56 -2.33
C THR A 10 -28.04 -4.21 -3.07
N SER A 11 -26.87 -3.67 -3.35
CA SER A 11 -26.70 -2.72 -4.44
C SER A 11 -26.12 -3.45 -5.64
N GLY A 12 -26.98 -3.75 -6.59
CA GLY A 12 -26.65 -4.29 -7.90
C GLY A 12 -25.71 -3.41 -8.73
N PRO A 13 -25.37 -3.80 -9.96
CA PRO A 13 -24.30 -3.21 -10.75
C PRO A 13 -24.54 -1.71 -10.98
N GLY A 14 -23.55 -0.95 -10.61
CA GLY A 14 -23.28 0.44 -10.86
C GLY A 14 -24.45 1.33 -11.35
N LEU A 15 -25.10 2.02 -10.43
CA LEU A 15 -25.85 3.22 -10.80
C LEU A 15 -24.87 4.23 -11.42
N PRO A 16 -25.21 4.85 -12.57
CA PRO A 16 -24.44 5.96 -13.09
C PRO A 16 -24.35 7.02 -12.00
N LEU A 17 -23.13 7.47 -11.70
CA LEU A 17 -22.90 8.57 -10.75
C LEU A 17 -23.76 9.75 -11.19
N SER A 18 -24.85 10.00 -10.48
CA SER A 18 -25.62 11.22 -10.63
C SER A 18 -24.76 12.35 -10.10
N LEU A 19 -24.10 13.09 -11.00
CA LEU A 19 -23.30 14.26 -10.67
C LEU A 19 -24.08 15.32 -9.87
N ALA A 20 -25.42 15.26 -9.92
CA ALA A 20 -26.32 16.17 -9.23
C ALA A 20 -26.38 16.00 -7.70
N SER A 21 -25.87 14.91 -7.12
CA SER A 21 -25.92 14.62 -5.67
C SER A 21 -24.55 14.61 -4.98
N SER A 22 -23.47 14.94 -5.70
CA SER A 22 -22.13 15.01 -5.12
C SER A 22 -22.04 16.14 -4.07
N PRO A 23 -21.44 15.90 -2.88
CA PRO A 23 -21.15 16.97 -1.93
C PRO A 23 -20.05 17.93 -2.42
N TYR A 24 -19.41 17.60 -3.53
CA TYR A 24 -18.33 18.36 -4.14
C TYR A 24 -18.80 19.12 -5.37
N CYS A 25 -18.17 20.28 -5.63
CA CYS A 25 -18.28 21.01 -6.88
C CYS A 25 -17.41 20.34 -7.95
N LEU A 26 -18.05 19.69 -8.90
CA LEU A 26 -17.39 19.01 -10.02
C LEU A 26 -17.31 19.92 -11.26
N PRO A 27 -16.43 19.65 -12.23
CA PRO A 27 -16.15 20.52 -13.38
C PRO A 27 -17.39 20.95 -14.19
N THR A 28 -18.43 20.13 -14.23
CA THR A 28 -19.66 20.37 -14.99
C THR A 28 -20.75 21.14 -14.19
N GLN A 29 -20.47 21.50 -12.93
CA GLN A 29 -21.43 22.14 -12.04
C GLN A 29 -21.20 23.64 -11.96
N PRO A 30 -22.32 24.47 -11.82
CA PRO A 30 -22.21 25.91 -11.74
C PRO A 30 -21.38 26.45 -10.57
N CYS A 31 -21.17 25.66 -9.52
CA CYS A 31 -20.32 26.01 -8.37
C CYS A 31 -18.83 25.82 -8.64
N PHE A 32 -18.44 25.16 -9.75
CA PHE A 32 -17.03 24.95 -10.06
C PHE A 32 -16.34 26.29 -10.33
N PRO A 33 -15.08 26.48 -9.88
CA PRO A 33 -14.39 27.76 -10.02
C PRO A 33 -14.33 28.23 -11.46
N SER A 34 -14.57 29.53 -11.68
CA SER A 34 -14.45 30.13 -12.99
C SER A 34 -13.01 30.11 -13.51
N VAL A 35 -12.83 30.27 -14.82
CA VAL A 35 -11.50 30.40 -15.42
C VAL A 35 -10.69 31.51 -14.75
N ALA A 36 -11.32 32.64 -14.41
CA ALA A 36 -10.64 33.75 -13.71
C ALA A 36 -10.15 33.32 -12.30
N ALA A 37 -10.95 32.53 -11.56
CA ALA A 37 -10.54 32.01 -10.25
C ALA A 37 -9.34 31.05 -10.39
N TRP A 38 -9.36 30.16 -11.37
CA TRP A 38 -8.22 29.27 -11.66
C TRP A 38 -6.96 30.03 -12.09
N THR A 39 -7.11 31.10 -12.91
CA THR A 39 -5.98 31.94 -13.31
C THR A 39 -5.37 32.63 -12.09
N ALA A 40 -6.18 33.28 -11.25
CA ALA A 40 -5.70 33.94 -10.03
C ALA A 40 -5.04 32.96 -9.06
N PHE A 41 -5.58 31.75 -8.96
CA PHE A 41 -4.99 30.70 -8.13
C PHE A 41 -3.63 30.25 -8.71
N ASN A 42 -3.54 30.05 -10.03
CA ASN A 42 -2.26 29.71 -10.68
C ASN A 42 -1.20 30.80 -10.51
N ASP A 43 -1.59 32.07 -10.63
CA ASP A 43 -0.69 33.20 -10.37
C ASP A 43 -0.17 33.20 -8.92
N SER A 44 -1.00 32.80 -7.96
CA SER A 44 -0.59 32.67 -6.56
C SER A 44 0.39 31.52 -6.30
N LEU A 45 0.45 30.55 -7.22
CA LEU A 45 1.34 29.38 -7.20
C LEU A 45 2.55 29.53 -8.15
N ASP A 46 2.81 30.73 -8.66
CA ASP A 46 3.90 30.98 -9.62
C ASP A 46 3.86 30.05 -10.86
N GLY A 47 2.67 29.60 -11.26
CA GLY A 47 2.44 28.79 -12.45
C GLY A 47 2.46 27.26 -12.22
N LEU A 48 2.43 26.79 -10.98
CA LEU A 48 2.49 25.35 -10.67
C LEU A 48 1.16 24.60 -10.86
N LEU A 49 0.12 25.27 -11.36
CA LEU A 49 -1.18 24.64 -11.67
C LEU A 49 -1.18 24.13 -13.12
N ILE A 50 -1.44 22.87 -13.30
CA ILE A 50 -1.56 22.24 -14.62
C ILE A 50 -2.92 21.59 -14.81
N ARG A 51 -3.32 21.46 -16.09
CA ARG A 51 -4.47 20.67 -16.50
C ARG A 51 -3.96 19.46 -17.29
N PRO A 52 -3.82 18.29 -16.65
CA PRO A 52 -3.22 17.14 -17.31
C PRO A 52 -4.15 16.63 -18.41
N GLU A 53 -3.56 16.20 -19.54
CA GLU A 53 -4.30 15.45 -20.55
C GLU A 53 -4.46 13.98 -20.12
N PRO A 54 -5.57 13.32 -20.52
CA PRO A 54 -5.69 11.89 -20.34
C PRO A 54 -4.51 11.16 -20.98
N LEU A 55 -3.84 10.32 -20.23
CA LEU A 55 -2.65 9.61 -20.72
C LEU A 55 -3.09 8.53 -21.72
N PRO A 56 -2.71 8.62 -23.00
CA PRO A 56 -2.87 7.49 -23.89
C PRO A 56 -1.94 6.37 -23.40
N CYS A 57 -2.51 5.19 -23.16
CA CYS A 57 -1.69 4.02 -22.87
C CYS A 57 -1.16 3.45 -24.19
N ILE A 58 0.06 3.83 -24.55
CA ILE A 58 0.78 3.31 -25.71
C ILE A 58 1.91 2.42 -25.15
N GLU A 59 1.76 1.11 -25.35
CA GLU A 59 2.82 0.16 -25.02
C GLU A 59 4.10 0.41 -25.87
N PRO A 60 5.32 0.19 -25.33
CA PRO A 60 5.60 -0.38 -24.00
C PRO A 60 5.78 0.64 -22.86
N GLU A 61 5.74 1.93 -23.14
CA GLU A 61 6.18 2.98 -22.19
C GLU A 61 5.21 3.16 -21.02
N CYS A 62 3.92 3.10 -21.29
CA CYS A 62 2.90 3.29 -20.25
C CYS A 62 2.82 2.11 -19.26
N GLY A 63 3.42 0.97 -19.58
CA GLY A 63 3.58 -0.18 -18.69
C GLY A 63 4.67 0.00 -17.63
N GLN A 64 5.47 1.06 -17.68
CA GLN A 64 6.57 1.28 -16.74
C GLN A 64 6.13 2.13 -15.54
N ALA A 65 6.37 1.62 -14.32
CA ALA A 65 6.05 2.35 -13.10
C ALA A 65 6.77 3.71 -13.05
N SER A 66 8.04 3.74 -13.44
CA SER A 66 8.85 4.96 -13.51
C SER A 66 8.25 6.05 -14.39
N TRP A 67 7.64 5.67 -15.51
CA TRP A 67 6.97 6.62 -16.40
C TRP A 67 5.68 7.17 -15.75
N ARG A 68 4.84 6.29 -15.17
CA ARG A 68 3.57 6.69 -14.60
C ARG A 68 3.69 7.59 -13.37
N ILE A 69 4.69 7.35 -12.53
CA ILE A 69 4.92 8.19 -11.34
C ILE A 69 5.33 9.62 -11.69
N GLN A 70 5.92 9.83 -12.88
CA GLN A 70 6.34 11.13 -13.39
C GLN A 70 5.22 11.88 -14.11
N GLN A 71 4.02 11.29 -14.25
CA GLN A 71 2.88 11.95 -14.89
C GLN A 71 1.90 12.46 -13.84
N PRO A 72 1.45 13.72 -13.94
CA PRO A 72 0.55 14.31 -12.93
C PRO A 72 -0.77 13.57 -12.77
N GLY A 73 -1.31 13.01 -13.86
CA GLY A 73 -2.51 12.18 -13.84
C GLY A 73 -2.25 10.68 -13.78
N GLY A 74 -0.99 10.26 -13.71
CA GLY A 74 -0.60 8.84 -13.77
C GLY A 74 -0.85 8.13 -12.44
N VAL A 75 -1.33 6.89 -12.52
CA VAL A 75 -1.48 5.96 -11.40
C VAL A 75 -0.94 4.60 -11.82
N GLN A 76 -0.42 3.82 -10.87
CA GLN A 76 0.18 2.54 -11.20
C GLN A 76 -0.87 1.53 -11.68
N PHE A 77 -1.99 1.45 -10.96
CA PHE A 77 -3.06 0.51 -11.28
C PHE A 77 -4.25 1.23 -11.89
N LEU A 78 -4.77 0.67 -12.97
CA LEU A 78 -5.93 1.20 -13.69
C LEU A 78 -7.25 0.74 -13.09
N ASN A 79 -7.19 -0.09 -12.04
CA ASN A 79 -8.34 -0.74 -11.49
C ASN A 79 -9.45 0.17 -11.10
N PHE A 80 -10.60 -0.23 -11.60
CA PHE A 80 -11.75 0.48 -11.15
C PHE A 80 -12.96 -0.40 -11.23
N GLU A 81 -13.53 -0.60 -10.08
CA GLU A 81 -14.73 -1.34 -9.80
C GLU A 81 -15.92 -0.85 -10.65
N THR A 82 -15.81 0.36 -11.14
CA THR A 82 -16.84 1.02 -11.95
C THR A 82 -16.66 0.84 -13.45
N GLY A 83 -15.66 0.06 -13.89
CA GLY A 83 -15.31 0.02 -15.31
C GLY A 83 -14.79 1.34 -15.88
N ALA A 84 -14.72 2.37 -15.03
CA ALA A 84 -14.25 3.70 -15.39
C ALA A 84 -12.76 3.84 -15.05
N GLY A 85 -11.93 2.97 -15.56
CA GLY A 85 -10.49 3.18 -15.53
C GLY A 85 -10.13 4.58 -16.07
N LEU A 86 -9.01 4.71 -16.68
CA LEU A 86 -8.75 5.89 -17.53
C LEU A 86 -9.55 5.81 -18.85
N SER A 87 -10.42 4.80 -18.99
CA SER A 87 -11.28 4.63 -20.15
C SER A 87 -12.52 5.51 -20.01
N PRO A 88 -12.94 6.18 -21.08
CA PRO A 88 -14.15 6.96 -21.09
C PRO A 88 -15.39 6.09 -20.82
N PRO A 89 -16.46 6.65 -20.23
CA PRO A 89 -17.73 5.97 -20.06
C PRO A 89 -18.28 5.48 -21.42
N THR A 90 -19.03 4.36 -21.40
CA THR A 90 -19.63 3.80 -22.62
C THR A 90 -20.63 4.77 -23.25
N ASN A 91 -20.79 4.70 -24.57
CA ASN A 91 -21.64 5.61 -25.37
C ASN A 91 -23.07 5.84 -24.83
N ASP A 92 -23.66 4.85 -24.16
CA ASP A 92 -25.04 4.94 -23.65
C ASP A 92 -25.22 5.93 -22.48
N SER A 93 -24.14 6.25 -21.75
CA SER A 93 -24.16 7.22 -20.64
C SER A 93 -23.93 8.68 -21.12
N ILE A 94 -23.40 8.85 -22.33
CA ILE A 94 -22.93 10.14 -22.87
C ILE A 94 -24.04 10.86 -23.66
N THR A 95 -24.99 10.12 -24.22
CA THR A 95 -25.99 10.66 -25.14
C THR A 95 -27.00 11.64 -24.51
N ALA A 96 -27.08 11.70 -23.18
CA ALA A 96 -27.97 12.60 -22.45
C ALA A 96 -27.27 13.86 -21.88
N LEU A 97 -25.95 14.02 -22.13
CA LEU A 97 -25.12 15.08 -21.54
C LEU A 97 -24.84 16.20 -22.57
N SER A 98 -24.50 17.38 -22.05
CA SER A 98 -23.91 18.44 -22.89
C SER A 98 -22.58 17.95 -23.49
N VAL A 99 -22.11 18.55 -24.59
CA VAL A 99 -20.83 18.23 -25.22
C VAL A 99 -19.67 18.45 -24.23
N GLU A 100 -19.77 19.46 -23.38
CA GLU A 100 -18.73 19.78 -22.36
C GLU A 100 -18.75 18.77 -21.23
N ASP A 101 -19.93 18.36 -20.74
CA ASP A 101 -20.04 17.30 -19.72
C ASP A 101 -19.53 15.96 -20.23
N ALA A 102 -19.84 15.63 -21.48
CA ALA A 102 -19.34 14.42 -22.13
C ALA A 102 -17.82 14.44 -22.29
N ALA A 103 -17.25 15.58 -22.65
CA ALA A 103 -15.80 15.74 -22.77
C ALA A 103 -15.08 15.60 -21.42
N GLU A 104 -15.66 16.15 -20.34
CA GLU A 104 -15.08 16.03 -19.01
C GLU A 104 -15.20 14.59 -18.46
N LEU A 105 -16.32 13.92 -18.69
CA LEU A 105 -16.47 12.50 -18.34
C LEU A 105 -15.54 11.59 -19.14
N ALA A 106 -15.26 11.95 -20.40
CA ALA A 106 -14.29 11.21 -21.24
C ALA A 106 -12.86 11.25 -20.70
N ARG A 107 -12.53 12.21 -19.82
CA ARG A 107 -11.24 12.26 -19.10
C ARG A 107 -11.10 11.12 -18.09
N GLY A 108 -12.19 10.45 -17.74
CA GLY A 108 -12.19 9.38 -16.77
C GLY A 108 -11.65 9.87 -15.41
N ARG A 109 -10.69 9.19 -14.84
CA ARG A 109 -10.06 9.54 -13.55
C ARG A 109 -8.86 10.48 -13.67
N THR A 110 -8.54 10.98 -14.86
CA THR A 110 -7.56 12.06 -15.00
C THR A 110 -8.07 13.29 -14.25
N PRO A 111 -7.31 13.86 -13.31
CA PRO A 111 -7.74 15.04 -12.57
C PRO A 111 -8.12 16.22 -13.48
N ALA A 112 -9.09 17.02 -13.07
CA ALA A 112 -9.43 18.26 -13.78
C ALA A 112 -8.28 19.26 -13.72
N TYR A 113 -7.64 19.37 -12.54
CA TYR A 113 -6.46 20.20 -12.32
C TYR A 113 -5.52 19.53 -11.31
N VAL A 114 -4.22 19.81 -11.42
CA VAL A 114 -3.16 19.33 -10.53
C VAL A 114 -2.26 20.49 -10.13
N VAL A 115 -1.94 20.60 -8.85
CA VAL A 115 -0.86 21.45 -8.35
C VAL A 115 0.41 20.63 -8.22
N GLU A 116 1.46 21.00 -8.94
CA GLU A 116 2.81 20.44 -8.79
C GLU A 116 3.51 21.08 -7.59
N ALA A 117 3.10 20.66 -6.37
CA ALA A 117 3.57 21.31 -5.14
C ALA A 117 5.07 21.10 -4.91
N GLU A 118 5.82 22.19 -4.81
CA GLU A 118 7.26 22.22 -4.52
C GLU A 118 7.58 22.62 -3.07
N SER A 119 6.57 23.14 -2.36
CA SER A 119 6.70 23.61 -0.97
C SER A 119 5.46 23.24 -0.13
N ALA A 120 5.59 23.33 1.20
CA ALA A 120 4.46 23.20 2.12
C ALA A 120 3.44 24.34 1.93
N GLU A 121 3.90 25.52 1.56
CA GLU A 121 3.10 26.70 1.26
C GLU A 121 2.20 26.48 0.03
N ASP A 122 2.69 25.83 -1.02
CA ASP A 122 1.89 25.48 -2.19
C ASP A 122 0.79 24.48 -1.83
N VAL A 123 1.14 23.49 -1.00
CA VAL A 123 0.16 22.55 -0.45
C VAL A 123 -0.90 23.29 0.37
N ALA A 124 -0.50 24.26 1.21
CA ALA A 124 -1.42 25.02 2.04
C ALA A 124 -2.38 25.89 1.20
N LYS A 125 -1.88 26.55 0.16
CA LYS A 125 -2.70 27.30 -0.83
C LYS A 125 -3.69 26.37 -1.50
N ALA A 126 -3.25 25.20 -1.95
CA ALA A 126 -4.11 24.22 -2.64
C ALA A 126 -5.20 23.64 -1.73
N VAL A 127 -4.88 23.32 -0.46
CA VAL A 127 -5.86 22.86 0.52
C VAL A 127 -6.92 23.95 0.77
N ASN A 128 -6.51 25.21 0.99
CA ASN A 128 -7.44 26.33 1.21
C ASN A 128 -8.33 26.56 0.00
N PHE A 129 -7.79 26.57 -1.21
CA PHE A 129 -8.55 26.71 -2.44
C PHE A 129 -9.56 25.57 -2.62
N SER A 130 -9.14 24.32 -2.36
CA SER A 130 -10.04 23.17 -2.41
C SER A 130 -11.18 23.28 -1.41
N ARG A 131 -10.90 23.68 -0.17
CA ARG A 131 -11.91 23.87 0.89
C ARG A 131 -12.90 24.98 0.55
N GLU A 132 -12.41 26.14 0.11
CA GLU A 132 -13.24 27.29 -0.26
C GLU A 132 -14.23 26.95 -1.38
N HIS A 133 -13.78 26.22 -2.38
CA HIS A 133 -14.56 25.84 -3.54
C HIS A 133 -15.21 24.46 -3.45
N LYS A 134 -15.08 23.76 -2.31
CA LYS A 134 -15.60 22.40 -2.09
C LYS A 134 -15.21 21.41 -3.19
N LEU A 135 -13.95 21.45 -3.63
CA LEU A 135 -13.46 20.58 -4.69
C LEU A 135 -13.26 19.14 -4.17
N ARG A 136 -13.37 18.18 -5.07
CA ARG A 136 -13.00 16.79 -4.79
C ARG A 136 -11.48 16.70 -4.75
N LEU A 137 -10.89 16.87 -3.56
CA LEU A 137 -9.44 16.87 -3.39
C LEU A 137 -8.87 15.44 -3.40
N ARG A 138 -7.75 15.26 -4.09
CA ARG A 138 -6.91 14.06 -4.05
C ARG A 138 -5.47 14.45 -3.78
N ILE A 139 -4.76 13.56 -3.08
CA ILE A 139 -3.34 13.72 -2.82
C ILE A 139 -2.61 12.58 -3.52
N LYS A 140 -1.65 12.93 -4.37
CA LYS A 140 -0.84 11.96 -5.11
C LYS A 140 0.63 12.22 -4.84
N ASN A 141 1.39 11.17 -4.51
CA ASN A 141 2.84 11.16 -4.67
C ASN A 141 3.20 10.39 -5.96
N THR A 142 3.35 9.07 -5.90
CA THR A 142 3.71 8.22 -7.04
C THR A 142 2.52 7.51 -7.68
N GLY A 143 1.37 7.41 -6.98
CA GLY A 143 0.17 6.79 -7.50
C GLY A 143 0.09 5.27 -7.32
N HIS A 144 0.87 4.70 -6.41
CA HIS A 144 0.90 3.26 -6.09
C HIS A 144 -0.31 2.75 -5.30
N ASP A 145 -1.29 3.57 -5.00
CA ASP A 145 -2.43 3.17 -4.17
C ASP A 145 -3.33 2.14 -4.88
N TYR A 146 -3.43 0.95 -4.34
CA TYR A 146 -4.24 -0.15 -4.88
C TYR A 146 -5.74 0.12 -4.85
N LEU A 147 -6.22 0.96 -3.94
CA LEU A 147 -7.63 1.35 -3.83
C LEU A 147 -8.00 2.52 -4.75
N GLY A 148 -7.04 3.04 -5.52
CA GLY A 148 -7.26 4.13 -6.48
C GLY A 148 -7.51 5.49 -5.82
N ARG A 149 -7.03 5.74 -4.59
CA ARG A 149 -7.26 6.98 -3.85
C ARG A 149 -6.43 8.17 -4.34
N SER A 150 -5.42 7.93 -5.18
CA SER A 150 -4.54 8.98 -5.74
C SER A 150 -5.17 9.79 -6.88
N SER A 151 -6.32 9.38 -7.41
CA SER A 151 -7.05 10.07 -8.48
C SER A 151 -8.55 9.81 -8.40
N ASP A 152 -9.36 10.68 -9.02
CA ASP A 152 -10.81 10.48 -9.15
C ASP A 152 -11.39 11.34 -10.27
N VAL A 153 -12.59 10.97 -10.75
CA VAL A 153 -13.32 11.73 -11.78
C VAL A 153 -13.56 13.16 -11.32
N GLY A 154 -13.17 14.12 -12.14
CA GLY A 154 -13.33 15.54 -11.86
C GLY A 154 -12.58 16.03 -10.62
N SER A 155 -11.54 15.34 -10.18
CA SER A 155 -10.77 15.70 -8.98
C SER A 155 -9.86 16.90 -9.22
N PHE A 156 -9.59 17.62 -8.14
CA PHE A 156 -8.46 18.51 -7.98
C PHE A 156 -7.39 17.80 -7.20
N THR A 157 -6.16 17.75 -7.70
CA THR A 157 -5.09 16.92 -7.12
C THR A 157 -3.91 17.78 -6.64
N ILE A 158 -3.43 17.53 -5.44
CA ILE A 158 -2.13 18.01 -4.97
C ILE A 158 -1.11 16.90 -5.24
N TRP A 159 -0.13 17.18 -6.10
CA TRP A 159 0.92 16.24 -6.45
C TRP A 159 2.19 16.55 -5.65
N THR A 160 2.40 15.75 -4.61
CA THR A 160 3.50 15.95 -3.65
C THR A 160 4.84 15.38 -4.14
N HIS A 161 4.88 14.83 -5.36
CA HIS A 161 6.07 14.16 -5.91
C HIS A 161 7.30 15.06 -5.99
N HIS A 162 7.11 16.36 -6.08
CA HIS A 162 8.20 17.34 -6.18
C HIS A 162 8.74 17.80 -4.82
N LEU A 163 8.15 17.38 -3.70
CA LEU A 163 8.69 17.60 -2.36
C LEU A 163 9.86 16.65 -2.10
N LYS A 164 11.04 16.93 -2.71
CA LYS A 164 12.19 16.04 -2.82
C LYS A 164 13.31 16.28 -1.81
N SER A 165 13.11 17.16 -0.82
CA SER A 165 14.10 17.34 0.24
C SER A 165 14.40 16.00 0.91
N ILE A 166 15.68 15.66 1.08
CA ILE A 166 16.11 14.50 1.85
C ILE A 166 17.44 14.79 2.53
N ARG A 167 17.55 14.46 3.82
CA ARG A 167 18.77 14.67 4.59
C ARG A 167 18.89 13.70 5.75
N TYR A 168 20.12 13.41 6.13
CA TYR A 168 20.44 12.67 7.33
C TYR A 168 20.69 13.62 8.50
N ASP A 169 20.16 13.31 9.67
CA ASP A 169 20.45 13.99 10.93
C ASP A 169 20.91 12.93 11.95
N PRO A 170 22.17 12.98 12.42
CA PRO A 170 22.69 11.99 13.38
C PRO A 170 22.14 12.15 14.80
N ALA A 171 21.49 13.28 15.10
CA ALA A 171 21.09 13.64 16.47
C ALA A 171 19.72 14.36 16.51
N PHE A 172 18.75 13.87 15.74
CA PHE A 172 17.40 14.42 15.66
C PHE A 172 16.64 14.25 16.98
N VAL A 173 16.02 15.33 17.44
CA VAL A 173 15.09 15.33 18.58
C VAL A 173 13.72 15.84 18.09
N PRO A 174 12.62 15.09 18.29
CA PRO A 174 11.28 15.52 17.86
C PRO A 174 10.84 16.83 18.52
N GLU A 175 10.06 17.63 17.80
CA GLU A 175 9.53 18.89 18.33
C GLU A 175 8.62 18.66 19.54
N GLY A 176 8.78 19.49 20.57
CA GLY A 176 8.06 19.38 21.84
C GLY A 176 8.60 18.31 22.80
N ALA A 177 9.66 17.60 22.44
CA ALA A 177 10.28 16.63 23.32
C ALA A 177 10.80 17.28 24.62
N PRO A 178 10.70 16.60 25.77
CA PRO A 178 11.27 17.06 27.03
C PRO A 178 12.78 17.34 26.95
N GLU A 179 13.28 18.28 27.73
CA GLU A 179 14.71 18.52 27.87
C GLU A 179 15.44 17.25 28.34
N GLY A 180 16.55 16.90 27.67
CA GLY A 180 17.31 15.68 27.94
C GLY A 180 16.78 14.42 27.20
N THR A 181 15.81 14.56 26.30
CA THR A 181 15.42 13.44 25.42
C THR A 181 16.62 12.99 24.59
N GLU A 182 16.90 11.70 24.60
CA GLU A 182 17.98 11.11 23.81
C GLU A 182 17.72 11.31 22.32
N PRO A 183 18.69 11.81 21.56
CA PRO A 183 18.54 12.04 20.12
C PRO A 183 18.55 10.72 19.34
N HIS A 184 17.94 10.74 18.17
CA HIS A 184 17.92 9.61 17.23
C HIS A 184 18.67 9.97 15.95
N ALA A 185 19.41 9.00 15.39
CA ALA A 185 19.80 9.08 13.99
C ALA A 185 18.53 9.00 13.12
N ALA A 186 18.38 9.90 12.16
CA ALA A 186 17.16 10.03 11.38
C ALA A 186 17.42 10.39 9.92
N ILE A 187 16.53 9.94 9.04
CA ILE A 187 16.36 10.43 7.66
C ILE A 187 15.11 11.31 7.64
N LEU A 188 15.28 12.58 7.27
CA LEU A 188 14.19 13.50 7.03
C LEU A 188 13.92 13.50 5.53
N ALA A 189 12.71 13.11 5.13
CA ALA A 189 12.35 12.91 3.73
C ALA A 189 11.07 13.66 3.39
N GLY A 190 11.14 14.57 2.43
CA GLY A 190 9.95 15.18 1.83
C GLY A 190 9.03 14.12 1.23
N ALA A 191 7.73 14.39 1.24
CA ALA A 191 6.69 13.41 0.87
C ALA A 191 6.85 12.87 -0.57
N GLY A 192 7.57 13.55 -1.44
CA GLY A 192 7.86 13.13 -2.81
C GLY A 192 8.89 12.02 -2.97
N ASN A 193 9.66 11.71 -1.92
CA ASN A 193 10.71 10.72 -1.99
C ASN A 193 10.15 9.29 -2.07
N THR A 194 10.83 8.47 -2.86
CA THR A 194 10.53 7.05 -3.05
C THR A 194 11.31 6.17 -2.07
N VAL A 195 10.99 4.88 -2.02
CA VAL A 195 11.77 3.88 -1.29
C VAL A 195 13.22 3.85 -1.80
N TYR A 196 13.42 4.07 -3.12
CA TYR A 196 14.76 4.16 -3.71
C TYR A 196 15.53 5.37 -3.15
N ASP A 197 14.92 6.57 -3.18
CA ASP A 197 15.53 7.80 -2.68
C ASP A 197 15.93 7.64 -1.19
N MET A 198 15.02 7.09 -0.37
CA MET A 198 15.25 6.86 1.05
C MET A 198 16.39 5.87 1.36
N ASN A 199 16.39 4.70 0.68
CA ASN A 199 17.46 3.72 0.89
C ASN A 199 18.81 4.24 0.39
N THR A 200 18.82 5.05 -0.68
CA THR A 200 20.04 5.68 -1.19
C THR A 200 20.61 6.66 -0.16
N ALA A 201 19.79 7.58 0.36
CA ALA A 201 20.23 8.54 1.37
C ALA A 201 20.70 7.87 2.67
N ALA A 202 19.99 6.83 3.11
CA ALA A 202 20.40 6.06 4.29
C ALA A 202 21.76 5.36 4.06
N ASN A 203 21.95 4.73 2.89
CA ASN A 203 23.21 4.08 2.54
C ASN A 203 24.38 5.07 2.47
N GLU A 204 24.18 6.26 1.90
CA GLU A 204 25.20 7.33 1.85
C GLU A 204 25.60 7.80 3.26
N ALA A 205 24.65 7.77 4.20
CA ALA A 205 24.91 8.06 5.63
C ALA A 205 25.49 6.85 6.40
N GLY A 206 25.70 5.70 5.76
CA GLY A 206 26.13 4.47 6.43
C GLY A 206 25.06 3.83 7.33
N MET A 207 23.79 4.13 7.09
CA MET A 207 22.64 3.73 7.87
C MET A 207 21.67 2.85 7.03
N ILE A 208 20.66 2.30 7.69
CA ILE A 208 19.52 1.63 7.06
C ILE A 208 18.21 2.18 7.63
N VAL A 209 17.13 2.06 6.88
CA VAL A 209 15.77 2.46 7.27
C VAL A 209 14.77 1.36 6.90
N THR A 210 13.62 1.32 7.56
CA THR A 210 12.53 0.40 7.18
C THR A 210 11.80 0.95 5.95
N GLY A 211 12.00 0.31 4.81
CA GLY A 211 11.34 0.62 3.53
C GLY A 211 10.74 -0.63 2.90
N GLY A 212 9.94 -0.45 1.86
CA GLY A 212 9.36 -1.53 1.06
C GLY A 212 10.34 -2.20 0.10
N VAL A 213 9.83 -3.13 -0.71
CA VAL A 213 10.60 -3.81 -1.77
C VAL A 213 10.65 -2.96 -3.03
N SER A 214 9.51 -2.48 -3.49
CA SER A 214 9.40 -1.72 -4.73
C SER A 214 10.09 -0.35 -4.62
N LYS A 215 11.01 -0.09 -5.55
CA LYS A 215 11.81 1.14 -5.62
C LYS A 215 10.98 2.40 -5.82
N THR A 216 9.86 2.28 -6.51
CA THR A 216 9.05 3.41 -6.99
C THR A 216 7.93 3.82 -6.04
N VAL A 217 7.68 3.06 -4.97
CA VAL A 217 6.68 3.39 -3.94
C VAL A 217 7.10 4.67 -3.20
N GLY A 218 6.15 5.58 -2.98
CA GLY A 218 6.36 6.82 -2.22
C GLY A 218 6.48 6.55 -0.73
N ALA A 219 7.70 6.51 -0.22
CA ALA A 219 8.01 6.07 1.14
C ALA A 219 7.52 7.02 2.24
N ALA A 220 7.67 8.33 2.03
CA ALA A 220 7.40 9.36 3.02
C ALA A 220 5.95 9.90 2.99
N GLY A 221 5.07 9.25 2.26
CA GLY A 221 3.64 9.56 2.12
C GLY A 221 2.76 8.33 2.36
N GLY A 222 2.01 7.89 1.33
CA GLY A 222 0.99 6.84 1.44
C GLY A 222 1.48 5.54 2.07
N PHE A 223 2.71 5.11 1.79
CA PHE A 223 3.30 3.89 2.35
C PHE A 223 3.32 3.91 3.89
N VAL A 224 3.92 4.93 4.49
CA VAL A 224 4.04 5.04 5.95
C VAL A 224 2.70 5.32 6.62
N LEU A 225 1.80 6.06 5.95
CA LEU A 225 0.47 6.35 6.48
C LEU A 225 -0.41 5.10 6.62
N GLY A 226 -0.20 4.07 5.81
CA GLY A 226 -0.89 2.78 5.94
C GLY A 226 -0.24 1.84 6.96
N GLY A 227 1.01 2.09 7.35
CA GLY A 227 1.82 1.21 8.20
C GLY A 227 3.19 0.92 7.60
N GLY A 228 3.24 0.39 6.38
CA GLY A 228 4.46 0.15 5.62
C GLY A 228 5.28 -1.04 6.13
N HIS A 229 5.10 -2.20 5.52
CA HIS A 229 5.93 -3.38 5.76
C HIS A 229 7.08 -3.50 4.76
N GLY A 230 8.07 -4.31 5.09
CA GLY A 230 9.20 -4.54 4.20
C GLY A 230 10.21 -5.54 4.76
N PRO A 231 11.31 -5.80 4.01
CA PRO A 231 12.29 -6.83 4.38
C PRO A 231 13.02 -6.58 5.69
N LEU A 232 13.04 -5.35 6.19
CA LEU A 232 13.66 -5.01 7.48
C LEU A 232 12.62 -4.85 8.61
N ALA A 233 11.33 -5.09 8.35
CA ALA A 233 10.29 -4.97 9.37
C ALA A 233 10.46 -5.98 10.53
N PRO A 234 10.78 -7.25 10.33
CA PRO A 234 11.05 -8.17 11.44
C PRO A 234 12.25 -7.75 12.30
N LEU A 235 13.18 -6.94 11.78
CA LEU A 235 14.34 -6.43 12.51
C LEU A 235 14.04 -5.14 13.29
N HIS A 236 13.25 -4.22 12.72
CA HIS A 236 13.09 -2.85 13.23
C HIS A 236 11.64 -2.40 13.43
N GLY A 237 10.63 -3.20 13.13
CA GLY A 237 9.22 -2.80 13.14
C GLY A 237 8.76 -2.27 11.78
N LEU A 238 7.47 -1.96 11.67
CA LEU A 238 6.87 -1.34 10.49
C LEU A 238 7.45 0.06 10.24
N ALA A 239 7.31 0.60 9.03
CA ALA A 239 7.76 1.97 8.74
C ALA A 239 7.08 2.99 9.67
N ALA A 240 5.78 2.85 9.90
CA ALA A 240 5.02 3.69 10.82
C ALA A 240 5.54 3.62 12.27
N ASP A 241 6.06 2.47 12.72
CA ASP A 241 6.64 2.31 14.06
C ASP A 241 7.93 3.14 14.22
N ASN A 242 8.58 3.46 13.11
CA ASN A 242 9.87 4.15 13.05
C ASN A 242 9.77 5.65 12.69
N VAL A 243 8.57 6.22 12.65
CA VAL A 243 8.40 7.67 12.46
C VAL A 243 8.63 8.40 13.79
N LEU A 244 9.43 9.45 13.72
CA LEU A 244 9.73 10.35 14.85
C LEU A 244 8.89 11.64 14.80
N GLU A 245 8.61 12.16 13.60
CA GLU A 245 7.88 13.41 13.39
C GLU A 245 7.29 13.47 11.98
N PHE A 246 6.20 14.19 11.81
CA PHE A 246 5.69 14.61 10.49
C PHE A 246 5.59 16.14 10.43
N THR A 247 5.90 16.71 9.27
CA THR A 247 5.43 18.05 8.89
C THR A 247 4.22 17.88 7.99
N VAL A 248 3.12 18.58 8.29
CA VAL A 248 1.84 18.40 7.61
C VAL A 248 1.16 19.72 7.30
N VAL A 249 0.23 19.68 6.33
CA VAL A 249 -0.76 20.72 6.10
C VAL A 249 -2.14 20.20 6.52
N THR A 250 -2.76 20.82 7.49
CA THR A 250 -4.08 20.45 8.03
C THR A 250 -5.23 20.95 7.13
N ALA A 251 -6.44 20.52 7.43
CA ALA A 251 -7.63 20.85 6.62
C ALA A 251 -7.94 22.36 6.53
N ASN A 252 -7.48 23.16 7.49
CA ASN A 252 -7.59 24.60 7.46
C ASN A 252 -6.38 25.32 6.82
N GLY A 253 -5.47 24.57 6.17
CA GLY A 253 -4.28 25.10 5.50
C GLY A 253 -3.13 25.47 6.44
N THR A 254 -3.19 25.12 7.73
CA THR A 254 -2.10 25.39 8.67
C THR A 254 -0.97 24.38 8.48
N ILE A 255 0.26 24.88 8.32
CA ILE A 255 1.47 24.06 8.33
C ILE A 255 1.89 23.87 9.79
N LEU A 256 2.08 22.62 10.22
CA LEU A 256 2.54 22.30 11.57
C LEU A 256 3.37 21.02 11.60
N ARG A 257 4.13 20.85 12.67
CA ARG A 257 4.80 19.59 12.99
C ARG A 257 4.00 18.81 14.00
N THR A 258 4.02 17.50 13.87
CA THR A 258 3.36 16.60 14.82
C THR A 258 4.30 15.47 15.21
N SER A 259 4.39 15.22 16.51
CA SER A 259 5.30 14.26 17.14
C SER A 259 4.59 13.57 18.31
N PRO A 260 5.21 12.62 19.01
CA PRO A 260 4.64 12.07 20.25
C PRO A 260 4.36 13.11 21.32
N PHE A 261 5.05 14.26 21.27
CA PHE A 261 5.03 15.32 22.28
C PHE A 261 4.20 16.53 21.85
N GLN A 262 3.98 16.70 20.55
CA GLN A 262 3.23 17.81 19.97
C GLN A 262 2.16 17.30 19.02
N HIS A 263 0.90 17.65 19.27
CA HIS A 263 -0.26 17.16 18.52
C HIS A 263 -0.35 15.62 18.45
N PRO A 264 -0.22 14.89 19.58
CA PRO A 264 -0.05 13.44 19.59
C PRO A 264 -1.21 12.67 18.94
N SER A 265 -2.45 13.17 19.01
CA SER A 265 -3.59 12.51 18.36
C SER A 265 -3.46 12.48 16.82
N LEU A 266 -2.94 13.56 16.22
CA LEU A 266 -2.65 13.59 14.78
C LEU A 266 -1.46 12.68 14.43
N PHE A 267 -0.40 12.75 15.25
CA PHE A 267 0.78 11.91 15.08
C PHE A 267 0.42 10.41 15.07
N ILE A 268 -0.35 9.98 16.05
CA ILE A 268 -0.80 8.58 16.15
C ILE A 268 -1.68 8.21 14.95
N ALA A 269 -2.63 9.07 14.55
CA ALA A 269 -3.51 8.82 13.43
C ALA A 269 -2.75 8.68 12.10
N LEU A 270 -1.70 9.47 11.88
CA LEU A 270 -0.87 9.40 10.66
C LEU A 270 0.05 8.17 10.64
N ARG A 271 0.30 7.51 11.76
CA ARG A 271 1.13 6.31 11.88
C ARG A 271 0.31 5.03 11.69
N GLY A 272 -0.23 4.81 10.48
CA GLY A 272 -0.99 3.61 10.12
C GLY A 272 -2.50 3.81 10.01
N GLY A 273 -3.06 4.95 10.42
CA GLY A 273 -4.49 5.25 10.31
C GLY A 273 -4.94 5.75 8.94
N GLY A 274 -4.03 5.82 7.96
CA GLY A 274 -4.34 6.21 6.58
C GLY A 274 -4.19 7.70 6.29
N CYS A 275 -4.77 8.13 5.17
CA CYS A 275 -4.46 9.38 4.49
C CYS A 275 -5.53 10.48 4.64
N SER A 276 -6.38 10.46 5.67
CA SER A 276 -7.56 11.31 5.74
C SER A 276 -7.55 12.39 6.82
N TYR A 277 -6.40 12.78 7.35
CA TYR A 277 -6.29 13.73 8.46
C TYR A 277 -5.57 15.03 8.10
N ALA A 278 -4.56 14.93 7.26
CA ALA A 278 -3.72 16.04 6.80
C ALA A 278 -2.93 15.62 5.56
N VAL A 279 -2.35 16.59 4.84
CA VAL A 279 -1.37 16.32 3.79
C VAL A 279 0.02 16.28 4.41
N VAL A 280 0.69 15.14 4.35
CA VAL A 280 2.09 15.03 4.78
C VAL A 280 2.99 15.70 3.74
N VAL A 281 3.91 16.55 4.19
CA VAL A 281 4.92 17.22 3.35
C VAL A 281 6.34 16.77 3.66
N GLU A 282 6.61 16.34 4.89
CA GLU A 282 7.88 15.72 5.29
C GLU A 282 7.63 14.66 6.37
N THR A 283 8.39 13.58 6.34
CA THR A 283 8.40 12.53 7.36
C THR A 283 9.80 12.30 7.86
N VAL A 284 9.97 12.21 9.17
CA VAL A 284 11.24 11.91 9.83
C VAL A 284 11.25 10.46 10.27
N PHE A 285 12.12 9.66 9.67
CA PHE A 285 12.28 8.24 9.97
C PHE A 285 13.50 7.98 10.84
N LYS A 286 13.34 7.16 11.86
CA LYS A 286 14.47 6.61 12.61
C LYS A 286 15.38 5.81 11.68
N ALA A 287 16.66 6.11 11.71
CA ALA A 287 17.69 5.40 10.99
C ALA A 287 18.49 4.49 11.94
N PHE A 288 18.97 3.38 11.44
CA PHE A 288 19.64 2.36 12.24
C PHE A 288 21.02 2.06 11.70
N ALA A 289 21.95 1.76 12.60
CA ALA A 289 23.23 1.18 12.21
C ALA A 289 22.98 -0.20 11.56
N PRO A 290 23.56 -0.48 10.39
CA PRO A 290 23.36 -1.76 9.71
C PRO A 290 23.96 -2.92 10.50
N PRO A 291 23.38 -4.13 10.40
CA PRO A 291 24.05 -5.36 10.80
C PRO A 291 25.38 -5.51 10.07
N LYS A 292 26.25 -6.41 10.60
CA LYS A 292 27.56 -6.66 10.00
C LYS A 292 27.51 -7.25 8.58
N GLY A 293 26.34 -7.67 8.11
CA GLY A 293 26.08 -8.19 6.78
C GLY A 293 24.71 -8.85 6.70
N PHE A 294 24.39 -9.36 5.53
CA PHE A 294 23.10 -9.93 5.16
C PHE A 294 23.30 -11.23 4.39
N VAL A 295 22.41 -12.17 4.58
CA VAL A 295 22.31 -13.40 3.76
C VAL A 295 21.01 -13.33 2.99
N GLY A 296 21.09 -13.27 1.66
CA GLY A 296 19.96 -13.43 0.75
C GLY A 296 19.78 -14.90 0.37
N ILE A 297 18.53 -15.36 0.28
CA ILE A 297 18.14 -16.69 -0.16
C ILE A 297 17.14 -16.52 -1.29
N PHE A 298 17.50 -16.93 -2.49
CA PHE A 298 16.71 -16.74 -3.69
C PHE A 298 16.50 -18.06 -4.41
N GLY A 299 15.39 -18.21 -5.07
CA GLY A 299 15.11 -19.38 -5.87
C GLY A 299 13.70 -19.42 -6.42
N GLU A 300 13.39 -20.56 -7.00
CA GLU A 300 12.09 -20.83 -7.58
C GLU A 300 11.80 -22.33 -7.48
N PHE A 301 10.56 -22.67 -7.23
CA PHE A 301 10.10 -24.05 -7.32
C PHE A 301 8.83 -24.14 -8.18
N GLU A 302 8.70 -25.24 -8.90
CA GLU A 302 7.58 -25.52 -9.80
C GLU A 302 7.30 -27.01 -9.90
N VAL A 303 6.09 -27.36 -10.36
CA VAL A 303 5.78 -28.75 -10.70
C VAL A 303 6.39 -29.08 -12.07
N ALA A 304 7.12 -30.19 -12.14
CA ALA A 304 7.75 -30.64 -13.38
C ALA A 304 6.71 -30.93 -14.48
N THR A 305 6.99 -30.50 -15.69
CA THR A 305 6.06 -30.59 -16.84
C THR A 305 5.71 -32.01 -17.27
N ASN A 306 6.51 -33.00 -16.85
CA ASN A 306 6.30 -34.43 -17.15
C ASN A 306 5.43 -35.15 -16.10
N ALA A 307 5.06 -34.49 -14.99
CA ALA A 307 4.14 -35.07 -14.02
C ALA A 307 2.69 -35.05 -14.55
N SER A 308 1.93 -36.11 -14.29
CA SER A 308 0.50 -36.07 -14.50
C SER A 308 -0.15 -35.00 -13.59
N LYS A 309 -1.36 -34.54 -13.94
CA LYS A 309 -2.06 -33.53 -13.14
C LYS A 309 -2.22 -33.98 -11.68
N GLU A 310 -2.65 -35.23 -11.46
CA GLU A 310 -2.91 -35.77 -10.12
C GLU A 310 -1.61 -35.87 -9.29
N GLU A 311 -0.55 -36.43 -9.87
CA GLU A 311 0.76 -36.53 -9.23
C GLU A 311 1.35 -35.16 -8.94
N GLY A 312 1.22 -34.22 -9.88
CA GLY A 312 1.67 -32.85 -9.71
C GLY A 312 0.90 -32.13 -8.60
N ASP A 313 -0.41 -32.29 -8.51
CA ASP A 313 -1.24 -31.70 -7.45
C ASP A 313 -0.85 -32.27 -6.06
N GLN A 314 -0.55 -33.56 -5.99
CA GLN A 314 -0.09 -34.18 -4.73
C GLN A 314 1.29 -33.64 -4.30
N ALA A 315 2.25 -33.60 -5.25
CA ALA A 315 3.58 -33.07 -4.97
C ALA A 315 3.54 -31.60 -4.53
N TRP A 316 2.70 -30.80 -5.22
CA TRP A 316 2.51 -29.39 -4.91
C TRP A 316 1.97 -29.15 -3.50
N ARG A 317 0.90 -29.87 -3.09
CA ARG A 317 0.35 -29.77 -1.73
C ARG A 317 1.36 -30.17 -0.66
N LYS A 318 2.14 -31.23 -0.90
CA LYS A 318 3.21 -31.64 0.01
C LYS A 318 4.27 -30.54 0.16
N LEU A 319 4.75 -30.01 -0.97
CA LEU A 319 5.75 -28.95 -1.01
C LEU A 319 5.30 -27.69 -0.28
N LEU A 320 4.08 -27.22 -0.53
CA LEU A 320 3.50 -26.06 0.15
C LEU A 320 3.29 -26.32 1.66
N GLY A 321 2.95 -27.56 2.05
CA GLY A 321 2.87 -27.93 3.46
C GLY A 321 4.20 -27.74 4.17
N GLU A 322 5.27 -28.30 3.62
CA GLU A 322 6.63 -28.17 4.15
C GLU A 322 7.12 -26.71 4.15
N TRP A 323 6.76 -25.95 3.10
CA TRP A 323 7.10 -24.55 3.00
C TRP A 323 6.36 -23.68 4.03
N VAL A 324 5.06 -23.92 4.28
CA VAL A 324 4.31 -23.23 5.34
C VAL A 324 4.89 -23.52 6.72
N GLU A 325 5.25 -24.79 6.99
CA GLU A 325 5.87 -25.21 8.26
C GLU A 325 7.28 -24.63 8.48
N LEU A 326 7.95 -24.19 7.42
CA LEU A 326 9.25 -23.51 7.50
C LEU A 326 9.11 -22.08 8.05
N GLN A 327 8.01 -21.36 7.77
CA GLN A 327 7.88 -19.94 8.09
C GLN A 327 8.02 -19.63 9.60
N PRO A 328 7.34 -20.33 10.52
CA PRO A 328 7.51 -20.09 11.96
C PRO A 328 8.91 -20.45 12.45
N LYS A 329 9.58 -21.43 11.84
CA LYS A 329 10.96 -21.82 12.18
C LYS A 329 11.94 -20.71 11.82
N LEU A 330 11.75 -20.05 10.66
CA LEU A 330 12.55 -18.90 10.25
C LEU A 330 12.38 -17.74 11.24
N SER A 331 11.15 -17.37 11.55
CA SER A 331 10.85 -16.29 12.49
C SER A 331 11.36 -16.55 13.91
N ALA A 332 11.34 -17.80 14.37
CA ALA A 332 11.88 -18.18 15.68
C ALA A 332 13.40 -18.14 15.75
N ALA A 333 14.09 -18.37 14.63
CA ALA A 333 15.56 -18.41 14.56
C ALA A 333 16.20 -17.02 14.39
N GLY A 334 15.43 -16.00 13.96
CA GLY A 334 15.94 -14.65 13.78
C GLY A 334 15.00 -13.76 12.99
N PRO A 335 15.41 -12.53 12.69
CA PRO A 335 14.58 -11.56 11.96
C PRO A 335 14.58 -11.83 10.45
N PHE A 336 14.28 -13.07 10.06
CA PHE A 336 14.06 -13.39 8.65
C PHE A 336 12.87 -12.65 8.09
N ALA A 337 13.02 -12.15 6.88
CA ALA A 337 11.92 -11.66 6.05
C ALA A 337 11.93 -12.35 4.70
N GLY A 338 10.77 -12.48 4.07
CA GLY A 338 10.70 -13.11 2.75
C GLY A 338 9.41 -12.86 2.02
N TYR A 339 9.50 -13.08 0.71
CA TYR A 339 8.41 -12.94 -0.25
C TYR A 339 8.38 -14.20 -1.12
N THR A 340 7.21 -14.79 -1.26
CA THR A 340 7.01 -15.98 -2.10
C THR A 340 5.74 -15.79 -2.92
N TYR A 341 5.88 -15.85 -4.24
CA TYR A 341 4.78 -15.68 -5.19
C TYR A 341 4.26 -17.06 -5.59
N VAL A 342 3.33 -17.60 -4.81
CA VAL A 342 2.72 -18.91 -5.03
C VAL A 342 1.80 -18.86 -6.24
N GLN A 343 2.16 -19.53 -7.33
CA GLN A 343 1.36 -19.56 -8.55
C GLN A 343 1.57 -20.87 -9.33
N ARG A 344 0.56 -21.26 -10.14
CA ARG A 344 0.61 -22.39 -11.06
C ARG A 344 -0.10 -22.02 -12.36
N PRO A 345 0.32 -22.54 -13.52
CA PRO A 345 1.45 -23.51 -13.74
C PRO A 345 2.83 -22.85 -13.78
N GLN A 346 2.91 -21.55 -13.64
CA GLN A 346 4.19 -20.82 -13.62
C GLN A 346 5.00 -21.19 -12.38
N GLY A 347 6.30 -20.92 -12.42
CA GLY A 347 7.18 -21.10 -11.29
C GLY A 347 6.81 -20.19 -10.09
N THR A 348 7.16 -20.62 -8.91
CA THR A 348 6.97 -19.90 -7.64
C THR A 348 8.30 -19.31 -7.18
N PRO A 349 8.63 -18.07 -7.59
CA PRO A 349 9.83 -17.41 -7.13
C PRO A 349 9.72 -17.03 -5.65
N PHE A 350 10.86 -17.08 -4.97
CA PHE A 350 10.99 -16.63 -3.60
C PHE A 350 12.27 -15.83 -3.38
N ALA A 351 12.20 -14.87 -2.47
CA ALA A 351 13.33 -14.07 -2.02
C ALA A 351 13.24 -13.87 -0.50
N TYR A 352 14.23 -14.35 0.22
CA TYR A 352 14.36 -14.18 1.68
C TYR A 352 15.64 -13.45 2.03
N VAL A 353 15.63 -12.78 3.17
CA VAL A 353 16.80 -12.14 3.77
C VAL A 353 16.89 -12.45 5.25
N LEU A 354 18.10 -12.74 5.70
CA LEU A 354 18.50 -12.73 7.10
C LEU A 354 19.46 -11.55 7.31
N PRO A 355 19.12 -10.53 8.11
CA PRO A 355 20.01 -9.42 8.44
C PRO A 355 21.15 -9.84 9.39
N SER A 356 22.03 -10.69 8.92
CA SER A 356 23.15 -11.29 9.66
C SER A 356 24.13 -11.94 8.69
N ARG A 357 25.37 -12.18 9.12
CA ARG A 357 26.37 -12.99 8.40
C ARG A 357 26.30 -14.49 8.71
N HIS A 358 25.24 -14.96 9.32
CA HIS A 358 25.09 -16.35 9.74
C HIS A 358 24.59 -17.23 8.58
N LEU A 359 25.40 -17.39 7.52
CA LEU A 359 25.07 -18.23 6.36
C LEU A 359 24.71 -19.68 6.78
N GLU A 360 25.47 -20.27 7.73
CA GLU A 360 25.20 -21.63 8.17
C GLU A 360 23.86 -21.76 8.92
N LEU A 361 23.40 -20.72 9.62
CA LEU A 361 22.05 -20.70 10.17
C LEU A 361 20.99 -20.71 9.04
N ALA A 362 21.16 -19.86 8.04
CA ALA A 362 20.24 -19.84 6.90
C ALA A 362 20.21 -21.22 6.20
N LYS A 363 21.37 -21.82 5.93
CA LYS A 363 21.45 -23.16 5.33
C LYS A 363 20.79 -24.22 6.22
N SER A 364 21.06 -24.23 7.53
CA SER A 364 20.48 -25.24 8.43
C SER A 364 18.94 -25.24 8.45
N LEU A 365 18.32 -24.10 8.16
CA LEU A 365 16.86 -23.95 8.11
C LEU A 365 16.30 -24.29 6.73
N PHE A 366 16.91 -23.82 5.65
CA PHE A 366 16.39 -23.99 4.30
C PHE A 366 16.78 -25.33 3.66
N MET A 367 17.98 -25.88 3.95
CA MET A 367 18.45 -27.10 3.28
C MET A 367 17.54 -28.30 3.49
N PRO A 368 16.94 -28.57 4.67
CA PRO A 368 16.00 -29.67 4.82
C PRO A 368 14.81 -29.59 3.87
N PHE A 369 14.27 -28.37 3.66
CA PHE A 369 13.20 -28.13 2.69
C PHE A 369 13.71 -28.32 1.26
N PHE A 370 14.84 -27.76 0.90
CA PHE A 370 15.42 -27.88 -0.44
C PHE A 370 15.78 -29.32 -0.80
N GLU A 371 16.31 -30.08 0.14
CA GLU A 371 16.63 -31.50 -0.04
C GLU A 371 15.36 -32.36 -0.21
N SER A 372 14.29 -32.08 0.57
CA SER A 372 12.99 -32.74 0.41
C SER A 372 12.38 -32.44 -0.94
N ALA A 373 12.40 -31.18 -1.38
CA ALA A 373 11.89 -30.79 -2.70
C ALA A 373 12.70 -31.42 -3.83
N ALA A 374 14.02 -31.39 -3.76
CA ALA A 374 14.91 -31.96 -4.78
C ALA A 374 14.84 -33.49 -4.87
N ALA A 375 14.43 -34.18 -3.80
CA ALA A 375 14.24 -35.61 -3.79
C ALA A 375 12.95 -36.06 -4.51
N ASP A 376 12.01 -35.15 -4.76
CA ASP A 376 10.77 -35.43 -5.49
C ASP A 376 10.95 -35.12 -6.99
N PRO A 377 11.00 -36.13 -7.88
CA PRO A 377 11.23 -35.91 -9.31
C PRO A 377 10.11 -35.13 -10.01
N ARG A 378 9.00 -34.89 -9.32
CA ARG A 378 7.85 -34.08 -9.80
C ARG A 378 8.02 -32.59 -9.51
N ILE A 379 9.10 -32.21 -8.79
CA ILE A 379 9.38 -30.82 -8.42
C ILE A 379 10.70 -30.39 -9.04
N ASN A 380 10.71 -29.29 -9.74
CA ASN A 380 11.91 -28.56 -10.13
C ASN A 380 12.18 -27.49 -9.07
N LEU A 381 13.41 -27.44 -8.58
CA LEU A 381 13.85 -26.41 -7.62
C LEU A 381 15.18 -25.82 -8.07
N THR A 382 15.24 -24.49 -8.06
CA THR A 382 16.51 -23.75 -8.15
C THR A 382 16.66 -22.88 -6.92
N TYR A 383 17.86 -22.77 -6.39
CA TYR A 383 18.14 -21.87 -5.26
C TYR A 383 19.59 -21.42 -5.22
N ARG A 384 19.82 -20.30 -4.55
CA ARG A 384 21.15 -19.79 -4.24
C ARG A 384 21.15 -19.02 -2.92
N PHE A 385 22.27 -19.02 -2.23
CA PHE A 385 22.56 -18.16 -1.10
C PHE A 385 23.54 -17.07 -1.54
N VAL A 386 23.33 -15.84 -1.08
CA VAL A 386 24.18 -14.69 -1.37
C VAL A 386 24.54 -14.03 -0.05
N GLU A 387 25.83 -13.79 0.17
CA GLU A 387 26.31 -12.99 1.31
C GLU A 387 26.67 -11.58 0.82
N GLU A 388 26.06 -10.57 1.43
CA GLU A 388 26.33 -9.18 1.15
C GLU A 388 26.64 -8.39 2.43
N ALA A 389 27.61 -7.47 2.32
CA ALA A 389 27.98 -6.61 3.43
C ALA A 389 27.00 -5.43 3.60
N SER A 390 26.33 -5.02 2.52
CA SER A 390 25.45 -3.86 2.45
C SER A 390 24.02 -4.27 2.13
N TRP A 391 23.07 -3.79 2.95
CA TRP A 391 21.65 -3.89 2.65
C TRP A 391 21.30 -3.30 1.28
N TYR A 392 21.82 -2.10 1.01
CA TYR A 392 21.54 -1.40 -0.25
C TYR A 392 21.93 -2.22 -1.48
N LYS A 393 23.10 -2.89 -1.46
CA LYS A 393 23.53 -3.75 -2.56
C LYS A 393 22.64 -4.95 -2.73
N LEU A 394 22.33 -5.67 -1.63
CA LEU A 394 21.45 -6.83 -1.68
C LEU A 394 20.06 -6.44 -2.18
N TRP A 395 19.47 -5.37 -1.62
CA TRP A 395 18.13 -4.92 -1.94
C TRP A 395 18.04 -4.37 -3.38
N SER A 396 18.93 -3.46 -3.79
CA SER A 396 18.87 -2.83 -5.11
C SER A 396 19.33 -3.74 -6.25
N GLY A 397 20.05 -4.80 -5.93
CA GLY A 397 20.50 -5.84 -6.85
C GLY A 397 19.64 -7.09 -6.80
N ASP A 398 20.12 -8.11 -6.10
CA ASP A 398 19.55 -9.46 -6.12
C ASP A 398 18.09 -9.53 -5.64
N PHE A 399 17.76 -8.81 -4.55
CA PHE A 399 16.42 -8.87 -3.96
C PHE A 399 15.37 -8.25 -4.89
N THR A 400 15.65 -7.06 -5.40
CA THR A 400 14.74 -6.39 -6.34
C THR A 400 14.66 -7.15 -7.66
N ALA A 401 15.79 -7.62 -8.22
CA ALA A 401 15.79 -8.37 -9.46
C ALA A 401 14.97 -9.67 -9.40
N ALA A 402 14.91 -10.32 -8.24
CA ALA A 402 14.08 -11.51 -8.03
C ALA A 402 12.56 -11.20 -8.02
N LEU A 403 12.16 -9.96 -7.77
CA LEU A 403 10.77 -9.57 -7.55
C LEU A 403 10.25 -8.52 -8.55
N GLU A 404 11.12 -7.74 -9.21
CA GLU A 404 10.71 -6.65 -10.14
C GLU A 404 9.89 -7.12 -11.34
N SER A 405 10.08 -8.34 -11.83
CA SER A 405 9.29 -8.90 -12.93
C SER A 405 7.82 -9.13 -12.55
N LEU A 406 7.50 -8.99 -11.27
CA LEU A 406 6.19 -9.24 -10.67
C LEU A 406 5.46 -7.93 -10.31
N ASP A 407 6.16 -6.78 -10.37
CA ASP A 407 5.60 -5.44 -10.20
C ASP A 407 4.86 -5.02 -11.49
N ALA A 408 3.67 -5.58 -11.69
CA ALA A 408 2.84 -5.21 -12.80
C ALA A 408 2.34 -3.76 -12.66
N VAL A 409 2.47 -2.97 -13.74
CA VAL A 409 2.01 -1.58 -13.81
C VAL A 409 1.20 -1.36 -15.09
N GLY A 410 0.30 -0.38 -15.05
CA GLY A 410 -0.54 -0.10 -16.21
C GLY A 410 -1.60 -1.17 -16.49
N ILE A 411 -1.94 -1.98 -15.50
CA ILE A 411 -2.94 -3.03 -15.59
C ILE A 411 -4.12 -2.75 -14.67
N ASN A 412 -5.23 -3.43 -14.92
CA ASN A 412 -6.31 -3.52 -13.94
C ASN A 412 -5.92 -4.60 -12.93
N LEU A 413 -5.87 -4.23 -11.67
CA LEU A 413 -5.54 -5.12 -10.56
C LEU A 413 -6.43 -4.81 -9.37
N LEU A 414 -7.05 -5.78 -8.77
CA LEU A 414 -7.61 -5.75 -7.42
C LEU A 414 -6.75 -6.61 -6.51
N LEU A 415 -6.74 -6.26 -5.24
CA LEU A 415 -5.96 -6.94 -4.24
C LEU A 415 -6.84 -7.23 -3.03
N GLY A 416 -6.90 -8.49 -2.60
CA GLY A 416 -7.42 -8.89 -1.30
C GLY A 416 -6.28 -9.30 -0.41
N SER A 417 -6.43 -9.21 0.90
CA SER A 417 -5.38 -9.69 1.81
C SER A 417 -5.88 -10.12 3.17
N ARG A 418 -5.04 -10.87 3.89
CA ARG A 418 -5.21 -11.15 5.32
C ARG A 418 -3.86 -11.20 6.04
N LEU A 419 -3.89 -10.71 7.27
CA LEU A 419 -2.85 -10.96 8.26
C LEU A 419 -3.11 -12.32 8.91
N ILE A 420 -2.14 -13.22 8.83
CA ILE A 420 -2.25 -14.57 9.37
C ILE A 420 -1.54 -14.63 10.72
N PRO A 421 -2.26 -14.90 11.81
CA PRO A 421 -1.67 -15.02 13.13
C PRO A 421 -0.63 -16.13 13.18
N LYS A 422 0.41 -15.93 14.00
CA LYS A 422 1.50 -16.90 14.17
C LYS A 422 1.00 -18.27 14.61
N ASP A 423 0.08 -18.31 15.57
CA ASP A 423 -0.50 -19.55 16.09
C ASP A 423 -1.29 -20.33 15.02
N VAL A 424 -1.96 -19.64 14.09
CA VAL A 424 -2.63 -20.28 12.95
C VAL A 424 -1.60 -20.93 12.01
N VAL A 425 -0.49 -20.24 11.70
CA VAL A 425 0.57 -20.82 10.87
C VAL A 425 1.21 -22.05 11.54
N GLU A 426 1.37 -22.03 12.86
CA GLU A 426 1.95 -23.13 13.65
C GLU A 426 1.00 -24.32 13.84
N GLN A 427 -0.31 -24.07 14.07
CA GLN A 427 -1.26 -25.11 14.45
C GLN A 427 -2.15 -25.60 13.30
N ARG A 428 -2.29 -24.79 12.24
CA ARG A 428 -3.16 -25.08 11.08
C ARG A 428 -2.38 -25.00 9.74
N PRO A 429 -1.10 -25.47 9.67
CA PRO A 429 -0.31 -25.34 8.44
C PRO A 429 -0.94 -26.07 7.24
N ALA A 430 -1.61 -27.19 7.48
CA ALA A 430 -2.27 -27.96 6.44
C ALA A 430 -3.44 -27.21 5.78
N ASP A 431 -4.23 -26.44 6.55
CA ASP A 431 -5.35 -25.67 6.00
C ASP A 431 -4.83 -24.51 5.14
N LEU A 432 -3.78 -23.84 5.61
CA LEU A 432 -3.15 -22.75 4.87
C LEU A 432 -2.49 -23.28 3.58
N ALA A 433 -1.77 -24.39 3.65
CA ALA A 433 -1.16 -25.02 2.49
C ALA A 433 -2.22 -25.49 1.46
N ALA A 434 -3.35 -26.05 1.92
CA ALA A 434 -4.44 -26.44 1.06
C ALA A 434 -5.05 -25.23 0.35
N PHE A 435 -5.30 -24.15 1.09
CA PHE A 435 -5.78 -22.88 0.53
C PHE A 435 -4.87 -22.37 -0.59
N LEU A 436 -3.57 -22.28 -0.33
CA LEU A 436 -2.56 -21.81 -1.30
C LEU A 436 -2.45 -22.76 -2.51
N ALA A 437 -2.58 -24.07 -2.29
CA ALA A 437 -2.50 -25.06 -3.36
C ALA A 437 -3.70 -25.04 -4.30
N GLU A 438 -4.87 -24.65 -3.81
CA GLU A 438 -6.13 -24.65 -4.54
C GLU A 438 -6.47 -23.29 -5.17
N ALA A 439 -5.70 -22.25 -4.85
CA ALA A 439 -5.89 -20.91 -5.40
C ALA A 439 -5.83 -20.91 -6.93
N GLN A 440 -6.82 -20.28 -7.58
CA GLN A 440 -6.88 -20.12 -9.04
C GLN A 440 -6.15 -18.86 -9.52
N SER A 441 -5.82 -17.95 -8.60
CA SER A 441 -5.01 -16.77 -8.83
C SER A 441 -3.71 -16.85 -8.01
N PRO A 442 -2.67 -16.11 -8.38
CA PRO A 442 -1.46 -16.02 -7.56
C PRO A 442 -1.78 -15.63 -6.12
N SER A 443 -0.95 -16.07 -5.20
CA SER A 443 -0.93 -15.59 -3.82
C SER A 443 0.48 -15.11 -3.48
N ILE A 444 0.62 -13.92 -2.91
CA ILE A 444 1.90 -13.39 -2.48
C ILE A 444 1.98 -13.54 -0.96
N VAL A 445 2.88 -14.38 -0.50
CA VAL A 445 3.05 -14.66 0.93
C VAL A 445 4.26 -13.91 1.44
N HIS A 446 4.02 -13.01 2.38
CA HIS A 446 5.03 -12.14 2.97
C HIS A 446 5.33 -12.58 4.41
N LEU A 447 6.55 -13.04 4.67
CA LEU A 447 7.09 -13.18 6.02
C LEU A 447 7.68 -11.82 6.43
N VAL A 448 6.85 -10.90 6.89
CA VAL A 448 7.25 -9.51 7.22
C VAL A 448 6.74 -9.06 8.59
N ALA A 449 6.07 -9.94 9.30
CA ALA A 449 5.61 -9.77 10.68
C ALA A 449 6.44 -10.66 11.63
N GLY A 450 6.08 -10.68 12.91
CA GLY A 450 6.95 -11.29 13.93
C GLY A 450 8.14 -10.42 14.31
N GLY A 451 9.09 -10.93 15.03
CA GLY A 451 10.28 -10.17 15.46
C GLY A 451 9.92 -8.82 16.12
N ALA A 452 10.51 -7.73 15.63
CA ALA A 452 10.23 -6.38 16.13
C ALA A 452 8.79 -5.89 15.82
N VAL A 453 8.14 -6.41 14.76
CA VAL A 453 6.73 -6.08 14.47
C VAL A 453 5.79 -6.59 15.55
N ALA A 454 6.11 -7.73 16.18
CA ALA A 454 5.31 -8.29 17.27
C ALA A 454 5.46 -7.52 18.60
N GLN A 455 6.37 -6.55 18.67
CA GLN A 455 6.57 -5.72 19.85
C GLN A 455 5.76 -4.42 19.73
N ASN A 456 5.38 -3.84 20.87
CA ASN A 456 4.83 -2.50 20.86
C ASN A 456 5.95 -1.49 20.56
N PRO A 457 5.72 -0.52 19.66
CA PRO A 457 6.68 0.54 19.42
C PRO A 457 6.81 1.45 20.63
N ASP A 458 7.91 2.23 20.69
CA ASP A 458 8.15 3.23 21.75
C ASP A 458 6.98 4.22 21.90
N PHE A 459 6.33 4.54 20.77
CA PHE A 459 5.14 5.41 20.73
C PHE A 459 3.99 4.69 20.04
N PRO A 460 2.73 4.89 20.50
CA PRO A 460 1.56 4.30 19.90
C PRO A 460 1.45 4.59 18.40
N SER A 461 0.96 3.63 17.63
CA SER A 461 0.62 3.77 16.22
C SER A 461 -0.80 3.26 15.97
N SER A 462 -1.42 3.70 14.89
CA SER A 462 -2.76 3.30 14.48
C SER A 462 -2.77 2.17 13.44
N VAL A 463 -1.67 1.44 13.29
CA VAL A 463 -1.69 0.20 12.50
C VAL A 463 -2.67 -0.79 13.14
N ASN A 464 -3.29 -1.65 12.31
CA ASN A 464 -4.16 -2.70 12.83
C ASN A 464 -3.43 -3.50 13.93
N PRO A 465 -3.98 -3.61 15.15
CA PRO A 465 -3.33 -4.34 16.26
C PRO A 465 -2.97 -5.79 15.92
N ALA A 466 -3.67 -6.41 14.96
CA ALA A 466 -3.37 -7.77 14.50
C ALA A 466 -1.97 -7.94 13.92
N TRP A 467 -1.29 -6.87 13.46
CA TRP A 467 0.12 -6.93 13.08
C TRP A 467 1.01 -7.48 14.19
N ARG A 468 0.65 -7.24 15.47
CA ARG A 468 1.47 -7.65 16.63
C ARG A 468 1.40 -9.16 16.92
N SER A 469 0.36 -9.84 16.42
CA SER A 469 0.19 -11.30 16.51
C SER A 469 0.39 -12.03 15.18
N ALA A 470 0.45 -11.30 14.07
CA ALA A 470 0.67 -11.87 12.75
C ALA A 470 2.09 -12.44 12.60
N LEU A 471 2.20 -13.44 11.73
CA LEU A 471 3.45 -13.92 11.19
C LEU A 471 3.56 -13.64 9.69
N LEU A 472 2.48 -13.91 8.97
CA LEU A 472 2.41 -13.72 7.53
C LEU A 472 1.39 -12.65 7.18
N HIS A 473 1.70 -11.92 6.11
CA HIS A 473 0.75 -11.13 5.35
C HIS A 473 0.57 -11.82 4.00
N ILE A 474 -0.66 -12.14 3.62
CA ILE A 474 -0.93 -12.84 2.36
C ILE A 474 -1.81 -11.97 1.49
N ASP A 475 -1.30 -11.64 0.30
CA ASP A 475 -2.00 -10.94 -0.75
C ASP A 475 -2.56 -11.89 -1.80
N LEU A 476 -3.72 -11.54 -2.30
CA LEU A 476 -4.45 -12.25 -3.34
C LEU A 476 -4.66 -11.29 -4.52
N PRO A 477 -3.66 -11.14 -5.42
CA PRO A 477 -3.80 -10.26 -6.58
C PRO A 477 -4.72 -10.90 -7.63
N LEU A 478 -5.59 -10.09 -8.21
CA LEU A 478 -6.44 -10.46 -9.33
C LEU A 478 -6.37 -9.39 -10.40
N SER A 479 -5.85 -9.74 -11.57
CA SER A 479 -5.71 -8.83 -12.70
C SER A 479 -6.57 -9.24 -13.89
N TRP A 480 -6.89 -8.28 -14.74
CA TRP A 480 -7.55 -8.50 -16.02
C TRP A 480 -7.04 -7.53 -17.08
N PRO A 481 -7.06 -7.92 -18.37
CA PRO A 481 -6.58 -7.06 -19.44
C PRO A 481 -7.45 -5.81 -19.59
N THR A 482 -6.86 -4.70 -20.04
CA THR A 482 -7.57 -3.45 -20.31
C THR A 482 -8.66 -3.59 -21.38
N THR A 483 -8.57 -4.64 -22.19
CA THR A 483 -9.55 -5.00 -23.24
C THR A 483 -10.68 -5.90 -22.74
N ALA A 484 -10.70 -6.27 -21.45
CA ALA A 484 -11.75 -7.13 -20.90
C ALA A 484 -13.12 -6.46 -21.01
N ALA A 485 -14.13 -7.26 -21.42
CA ALA A 485 -15.49 -6.77 -21.49
C ALA A 485 -15.99 -6.37 -20.08
N PRO A 486 -16.68 -5.23 -19.91
CA PRO A 486 -17.16 -4.78 -18.59
C PRO A 486 -17.97 -5.86 -17.85
N ALA A 487 -18.76 -6.65 -18.56
CA ALA A 487 -19.55 -7.73 -17.96
C ALA A 487 -18.73 -8.88 -17.35
N SER A 488 -17.44 -9.00 -17.69
CA SER A 488 -16.55 -10.04 -17.12
C SER A 488 -15.94 -9.62 -15.77
N ILE A 489 -16.01 -8.35 -15.41
CA ILE A 489 -15.35 -7.81 -14.20
C ILE A 489 -16.10 -8.20 -12.90
N PRO A 490 -17.45 -8.06 -12.78
CA PRO A 490 -18.15 -8.41 -11.55
C PRO A 490 -17.94 -9.87 -11.07
N PRO A 491 -17.91 -10.90 -11.93
CA PRO A 491 -17.55 -12.24 -11.50
C PRO A 491 -16.14 -12.35 -10.91
N LEU A 492 -15.17 -11.62 -11.47
CA LEU A 492 -13.79 -11.60 -10.98
C LEU A 492 -13.70 -10.93 -9.59
N THR A 493 -14.36 -9.79 -9.41
CA THR A 493 -14.40 -9.10 -8.11
C THR A 493 -15.09 -9.96 -7.05
N SER A 494 -16.21 -10.61 -7.40
CA SER A 494 -16.91 -11.53 -6.49
C SER A 494 -16.05 -12.73 -6.11
N TYR A 495 -15.30 -13.30 -7.06
CA TYR A 495 -14.34 -14.36 -6.77
C TYR A 495 -13.26 -13.89 -5.78
N LEU A 496 -12.65 -12.73 -6.03
CA LEU A 496 -11.61 -12.19 -5.13
C LEU A 496 -12.14 -12.01 -3.70
N THR A 497 -13.30 -11.36 -3.56
CA THR A 497 -13.92 -11.14 -2.24
C THR A 497 -14.22 -12.47 -1.53
N ALA A 498 -14.80 -13.45 -2.23
CA ALA A 498 -15.07 -14.77 -1.66
C ALA A 498 -13.78 -15.49 -1.25
N HIS A 499 -12.72 -15.38 -2.05
CA HIS A 499 -11.42 -15.99 -1.78
C HIS A 499 -10.73 -15.32 -0.58
N THR A 500 -10.81 -13.99 -0.49
CA THR A 500 -10.32 -13.21 0.65
C THR A 500 -11.05 -13.58 1.96
N LEU A 501 -12.36 -13.77 1.92
CA LEU A 501 -13.15 -14.23 3.07
C LEU A 501 -12.80 -15.66 3.48
N ALA A 502 -12.54 -16.56 2.52
CA ALA A 502 -12.10 -17.92 2.82
C ALA A 502 -10.75 -17.91 3.57
N LEU A 503 -9.80 -17.08 3.14
CA LEU A 503 -8.53 -16.88 3.85
C LEU A 503 -8.77 -16.28 5.25
N GLY A 504 -9.73 -15.36 5.39
CA GLY A 504 -10.15 -14.78 6.67
C GLY A 504 -10.69 -15.84 7.64
N THR A 505 -11.44 -16.80 7.13
CA THR A 505 -11.94 -17.93 7.93
C THR A 505 -10.79 -18.78 8.50
N ILE A 506 -9.73 -19.00 7.73
CA ILE A 506 -8.53 -19.70 8.21
C ILE A 506 -7.81 -18.83 9.24
N ALA A 507 -7.58 -17.56 8.95
CA ALA A 507 -6.89 -16.63 9.83
C ALA A 507 -7.57 -16.49 11.21
N SER A 508 -8.90 -16.56 11.25
CA SER A 508 -9.68 -16.45 12.49
C SER A 508 -10.02 -17.79 13.18
N SER A 509 -9.53 -18.90 12.63
CA SER A 509 -9.90 -20.27 13.08
C SER A 509 -9.52 -20.60 14.53
N LEU A 510 -8.61 -19.84 15.13
CA LEU A 510 -8.19 -19.96 16.54
C LEU A 510 -8.69 -18.80 17.41
N GLY A 511 -9.68 -18.03 16.92
CA GLY A 511 -10.35 -16.98 17.68
C GLY A 511 -9.77 -15.58 17.54
N ALA A 512 -8.70 -15.40 16.75
CA ALA A 512 -8.21 -14.06 16.40
C ALA A 512 -9.22 -13.32 15.49
N PRO A 513 -9.34 -12.00 15.58
CA PRO A 513 -10.18 -11.25 14.65
C PRO A 513 -9.58 -11.29 13.23
N GLU A 514 -10.45 -11.33 12.22
CA GLU A 514 -10.01 -11.11 10.84
C GLU A 514 -9.38 -9.73 10.68
N ALA A 515 -8.24 -9.67 10.03
CA ALA A 515 -7.52 -8.43 9.80
C ALA A 515 -6.79 -8.42 8.46
N SER A 516 -6.66 -7.20 7.88
CA SER A 516 -5.91 -6.95 6.66
C SER A 516 -5.03 -5.70 6.81
N TYR A 517 -4.05 -5.58 5.93
CA TYR A 517 -3.30 -4.36 5.76
C TYR A 517 -4.10 -3.37 4.91
N SER A 518 -4.38 -2.17 5.44
CA SER A 518 -5.28 -1.19 4.80
C SER A 518 -4.84 -0.67 3.43
N SER A 519 -3.56 -0.79 3.10
CA SER A 519 -3.03 -0.40 1.79
C SER A 519 -3.11 -1.50 0.73
N GLU A 520 -3.31 -2.77 1.15
CA GLU A 520 -3.30 -3.96 0.30
C GLU A 520 -4.53 -4.82 0.60
N SER A 521 -5.74 -4.24 0.47
CA SER A 521 -6.99 -4.86 0.91
C SER A 521 -8.05 -4.87 -0.18
N ASP A 522 -9.05 -5.75 -0.02
CA ASP A 522 -10.19 -5.82 -0.93
C ASP A 522 -11.08 -4.59 -0.75
N TYR A 523 -11.23 -3.83 -1.83
CA TYR A 523 -12.15 -2.69 -1.86
C TYR A 523 -13.59 -3.05 -1.47
N HIS A 524 -14.02 -4.28 -1.76
CA HIS A 524 -15.36 -4.79 -1.47
C HIS A 524 -15.53 -5.37 -0.06
N GLU A 525 -14.48 -5.30 0.80
CA GLU A 525 -14.59 -5.72 2.19
C GLU A 525 -15.72 -4.98 2.91
N ALA A 526 -16.76 -5.71 3.30
CA ALA A 526 -17.94 -5.12 3.91
C ALA A 526 -17.68 -4.55 5.31
N ALA A 527 -16.81 -5.21 6.08
CA ALA A 527 -16.44 -4.82 7.43
C ALA A 527 -15.09 -4.09 7.48
N TRP A 528 -14.78 -3.31 6.44
CA TRP A 528 -13.45 -2.72 6.25
C TRP A 528 -12.95 -1.91 7.45
N GLN A 529 -13.81 -1.19 8.18
CA GLN A 529 -13.41 -0.44 9.36
C GLN A 529 -12.75 -1.37 10.40
N ARG A 530 -13.43 -2.47 10.71
CA ARG A 530 -12.95 -3.45 11.67
C ARG A 530 -11.77 -4.25 11.13
N VAL A 531 -11.85 -4.70 9.88
CA VAL A 531 -10.84 -5.58 9.28
C VAL A 531 -9.54 -4.85 8.99
N TRP A 532 -9.59 -3.58 8.57
CA TRP A 532 -8.38 -2.84 8.20
C TRP A 532 -7.72 -2.11 9.37
N TYR A 533 -8.52 -1.67 10.36
CA TYR A 533 -8.01 -0.85 11.45
C TYR A 533 -8.18 -1.51 12.85
N GLY A 534 -9.07 -2.46 13.00
CA GLY A 534 -9.54 -2.93 14.30
C GLY A 534 -10.67 -2.04 14.86
N GLU A 535 -11.62 -2.61 15.56
CA GLU A 535 -12.84 -1.90 15.97
C GLU A 535 -12.57 -0.73 16.92
N GLU A 536 -11.74 -0.92 17.93
CA GLU A 536 -11.42 0.12 18.90
C GLU A 536 -10.55 1.20 18.29
N ASN A 537 -9.51 0.80 17.58
CA ASN A 537 -8.61 1.70 16.87
C ASN A 537 -9.35 2.56 15.83
N TYR A 538 -10.35 1.98 15.10
CA TYR A 538 -11.16 2.77 14.18
C TYR A 538 -11.97 3.86 14.88
N ARG A 539 -12.50 3.61 16.09
CA ARG A 539 -13.21 4.64 16.86
C ARG A 539 -12.30 5.81 17.23
N GLU A 540 -11.08 5.52 17.70
CA GLU A 540 -10.09 6.55 18.02
C GLU A 540 -9.66 7.35 16.78
N LEU A 541 -9.47 6.67 15.66
CA LEU A 541 -9.18 7.28 14.36
C LEU A 541 -10.31 8.20 13.89
N LEU A 542 -11.56 7.82 14.09
CA LEU A 542 -12.72 8.63 13.75
C LEU A 542 -12.82 9.88 14.64
N GLU A 543 -12.45 9.77 15.92
CA GLU A 543 -12.35 10.94 16.81
C GLU A 543 -11.24 11.89 16.36
N ALA A 544 -10.07 11.38 16.02
CA ALA A 544 -8.99 12.20 15.44
C ALA A 544 -9.43 12.88 14.14
N LYS A 545 -10.16 12.17 13.27
CA LYS A 545 -10.75 12.74 12.03
C LYS A 545 -11.66 13.91 12.32
N ARG A 546 -12.55 13.80 13.31
CA ARG A 546 -13.47 14.89 13.71
C ARG A 546 -12.77 16.13 14.22
N VAL A 547 -11.61 15.94 14.85
CA VAL A 547 -10.78 17.05 15.37
C VAL A 547 -9.99 17.73 14.25
N TRP A 548 -9.33 16.94 13.39
CA TRP A 548 -8.34 17.45 12.45
C TRP A 548 -8.91 17.75 11.06
N ASP A 549 -10.04 17.18 10.72
CA ASP A 549 -10.74 17.42 9.45
C ASP A 549 -12.26 17.31 9.62
N SER A 550 -12.83 18.17 10.44
CA SER A 550 -14.27 18.21 10.71
C SER A 550 -15.13 18.54 9.49
N GLU A 551 -14.56 19.21 8.48
CA GLU A 551 -15.24 19.60 7.25
C GLU A 551 -15.15 18.51 6.16
N GLY A 552 -14.38 17.45 6.35
CA GLY A 552 -14.21 16.35 5.39
C GLY A 552 -13.44 16.74 4.12
N VAL A 553 -12.47 17.65 4.24
CA VAL A 553 -11.61 18.09 3.12
C VAL A 553 -10.80 16.92 2.56
N PHE A 554 -10.27 16.07 3.46
CA PHE A 554 -9.44 14.92 3.10
C PHE A 554 -10.25 13.62 3.11
N THR A 555 -11.17 13.48 2.19
CA THR A 555 -12.00 12.28 2.07
C THR A 555 -11.53 11.43 0.90
N ALA A 556 -11.33 10.14 1.12
CA ALA A 556 -10.94 9.18 0.10
C ALA A 556 -11.74 7.88 0.27
N ARG A 557 -11.75 7.04 -0.75
CA ARG A 557 -12.45 5.75 -0.74
C ARG A 557 -11.98 4.87 0.41
N ARG A 558 -12.92 4.34 1.21
CA ARG A 558 -12.62 3.47 2.35
C ARG A 558 -11.58 4.07 3.31
N ALA A 559 -11.41 5.39 3.31
CA ALA A 559 -10.65 6.08 4.34
C ALA A 559 -11.53 6.36 5.57
N VAL A 560 -10.91 6.59 6.71
CA VAL A 560 -11.63 6.87 7.97
C VAL A 560 -12.58 8.05 7.79
N GLY A 561 -13.85 7.84 8.11
CA GLY A 561 -14.93 8.84 7.97
C GLY A 561 -15.56 8.90 6.57
N SER A 562 -15.11 8.10 5.60
CA SER A 562 -15.68 8.15 4.23
C SER A 562 -17.13 7.68 4.15
N GLU A 563 -17.56 6.84 5.09
CA GLU A 563 -18.95 6.36 5.18
C GLU A 563 -19.98 7.47 5.42
N PHE A 564 -19.55 8.64 5.91
CA PHE A 564 -20.44 9.77 6.17
C PHE A 564 -20.57 10.72 4.97
N VAL A 565 -19.80 10.55 3.91
CA VAL A 565 -19.72 11.47 2.77
C VAL A 565 -20.40 10.92 1.51
N GLY A 566 -20.90 9.68 1.55
CA GLY A 566 -21.62 9.04 0.44
C GLY A 566 -20.72 8.79 -0.78
N TRP A 567 -19.92 7.76 -0.75
CA TRP A 567 -19.08 7.25 -1.86
C TRP A 567 -19.79 6.18 -2.65
#